data_3ffa0998121ad23bfc89d9865cd85d7a
#
_entry.id   3ffa0998121ad23bfc89d9865cd85d7a
#
_cell.length_a   1.000
_cell.length_b   1.000
_cell.length_c   1.000
_cell.angle_alpha   90.00
_cell.angle_beta   90.00
_cell.angle_gamma   90.00
#
_symmetry.space_group_name_H-M   'P 1'
#
loop_
_entity.id
_entity.type
_entity.pdbx_description
1 polymer ?
#
loop_
_entity_poly.entity_id
_entity_poly.type
_entity_poly.pdbx_seq_one_letter_code
_entity_poly.pdbx_strand_id
1 'polypeptide(L)'
;MGNIFRFFLCSMTVSVLFSCAKFNQNVSCEDILESTYLKSSLNNFEKNKFKDLLTNRYPEFDEMFKEAAIETNIEKNLLAAISFQESQWDPRAKSNMGVRGMMMVTLETAALVGVEKRLNPEQNIKGGAKYFAILFKKNKIGPTESDALSITLASYNLGPTNIFNVAKKINEDVKNVSWSQIKSKLITMKGEELNLTDKDSYSRGQQAIDYVDRVSDYYKLLSAHACIAPKDQLTFF
;
A
#
# COMPACT_ATOMS: atom_id res chain seq x y z
N MET A 1 -17.39 -39.77 80.20
CA MET A 1 -18.57 -38.91 79.94
C MET A 1 -18.02 -37.68 79.24
N GLY A 2 -18.15 -37.59 77.92
CA GLY A 2 -17.69 -36.46 77.14
C GLY A 2 -18.19 -36.56 75.74
N ASN A 3 -19.22 -35.75 75.39
CA ASN A 3 -19.81 -35.70 74.11
C ASN A 3 -18.92 -34.99 73.09
N ILE A 4 -18.62 -35.67 72.03
CA ILE A 4 -17.89 -35.12 70.85
C ILE A 4 -18.93 -34.57 69.86
N PHE A 5 -18.97 -33.25 69.77
CA PHE A 5 -19.77 -32.53 68.75
C PHE A 5 -18.97 -32.55 67.41
N ARG A 6 -19.48 -33.26 66.40
CA ARG A 6 -18.96 -33.22 65.03
C ARG A 6 -19.57 -32.05 64.30
N PHE A 7 -18.81 -31.01 64.01
CA PHE A 7 -19.16 -29.97 63.03
C PHE A 7 -18.98 -30.48 61.61
N PHE A 8 -20.06 -30.65 60.89
CA PHE A 8 -20.01 -30.85 59.43
C PHE A 8 -19.82 -29.48 58.78
N LEU A 9 -18.64 -29.22 58.22
CA LEU A 9 -18.38 -28.08 57.35
C LEU A 9 -18.88 -28.45 55.94
N CYS A 10 -20.01 -27.89 55.52
CA CYS A 10 -20.52 -27.99 54.16
C CYS A 10 -19.75 -27.02 53.29
N SER A 11 -18.76 -27.52 52.52
CA SER A 11 -18.01 -26.76 51.55
C SER A 11 -18.84 -26.59 50.28
N MET A 12 -19.43 -25.41 50.14
CA MET A 12 -20.18 -25.01 48.95
C MET A 12 -19.18 -24.49 47.93
N THR A 13 -18.70 -25.41 47.03
CA THR A 13 -17.90 -25.04 45.87
C THR A 13 -18.79 -24.38 44.82
N VAL A 14 -18.70 -23.05 44.72
CA VAL A 14 -19.31 -22.30 43.62
C VAL A 14 -18.43 -22.55 42.38
N SER A 15 -18.90 -23.45 41.52
CA SER A 15 -18.32 -23.65 40.19
C SER A 15 -18.76 -22.50 39.30
N VAL A 16 -17.92 -21.47 39.16
CA VAL A 16 -18.07 -20.44 38.15
C VAL A 16 -17.73 -21.05 36.78
N LEU A 17 -18.76 -21.48 36.10
CA LEU A 17 -18.67 -21.88 34.68
C LEU A 17 -18.39 -20.61 33.87
N PHE A 18 -17.10 -20.32 33.64
CA PHE A 18 -16.69 -19.40 32.57
C PHE A 18 -17.10 -20.04 31.22
N SER A 19 -18.30 -19.73 30.77
CA SER A 19 -18.72 -19.97 29.41
C SER A 19 -17.85 -19.07 28.52
N CYS A 20 -16.78 -19.62 27.96
CA CYS A 20 -16.09 -19.02 26.81
C CYS A 20 -17.04 -19.09 25.61
N ALA A 21 -17.96 -18.15 25.53
CA ALA A 21 -18.66 -17.88 24.30
C ALA A 21 -17.56 -17.50 23.28
N LYS A 22 -17.22 -18.42 22.38
CA LYS A 22 -16.49 -18.08 21.17
C LYS A 22 -17.39 -17.12 20.41
N PHE A 23 -17.08 -15.83 20.53
CA PHE A 23 -17.68 -14.76 19.77
C PHE A 23 -17.16 -14.91 18.34
N ASN A 24 -17.83 -15.78 17.56
CA ASN A 24 -17.57 -15.95 16.16
C ASN A 24 -18.26 -14.76 15.46
N GLN A 25 -17.63 -13.56 15.53
CA GLN A 25 -18.07 -12.44 14.71
C GLN A 25 -17.76 -12.80 13.27
N ASN A 26 -18.78 -13.17 12.51
CA ASN A 26 -18.73 -13.11 11.06
C ASN A 26 -18.64 -11.63 10.69
N VAL A 27 -17.41 -11.14 10.57
CA VAL A 27 -17.13 -9.77 10.13
C VAL A 27 -17.69 -9.61 8.73
N SER A 28 -18.64 -8.72 8.52
CA SER A 28 -19.20 -8.47 7.20
C SER A 28 -18.23 -7.67 6.32
N CYS A 29 -18.42 -7.72 5.00
CA CYS A 29 -17.63 -6.88 4.08
C CYS A 29 -17.86 -5.39 4.34
N GLU A 30 -19.05 -5.01 4.78
CA GLU A 30 -19.40 -3.64 5.18
C GLU A 30 -18.60 -3.20 6.41
N ASP A 31 -18.49 -4.05 7.45
CA ASP A 31 -17.69 -3.78 8.64
C ASP A 31 -16.20 -3.62 8.29
N ILE A 32 -15.69 -4.47 7.38
CA ILE A 32 -14.32 -4.37 6.87
C ILE A 32 -14.12 -3.02 6.17
N LEU A 33 -15.03 -2.63 5.30
CA LEU A 33 -14.94 -1.37 4.55
C LEU A 33 -14.97 -0.17 5.51
N GLU A 34 -15.93 -0.12 6.42
CA GLU A 34 -16.06 0.97 7.39
C GLU A 34 -14.80 1.07 8.26
N SER A 35 -14.34 -0.06 8.83
CA SER A 35 -13.13 -0.09 9.65
C SER A 35 -11.88 0.34 8.86
N THR A 36 -11.81 0.02 7.55
CA THR A 36 -10.70 0.42 6.69
C THR A 36 -10.69 1.93 6.47
N TYR A 37 -11.86 2.54 6.20
CA TYR A 37 -11.96 4.00 6.12
C TYR A 37 -11.62 4.70 7.43
N LEU A 38 -12.04 4.15 8.58
CA LEU A 38 -11.73 4.72 9.90
C LEU A 38 -10.25 4.66 10.22
N LYS A 39 -9.57 3.58 9.88
CA LYS A 39 -8.15 3.35 10.17
C LYS A 39 -7.20 4.03 9.18
N SER A 40 -7.68 4.47 8.00
CA SER A 40 -6.84 5.12 7.01
C SER A 40 -6.36 6.49 7.50
N SER A 41 -5.14 6.87 7.11
CA SER A 41 -4.56 8.19 7.39
C SER A 41 -5.14 9.31 6.53
N LEU A 42 -6.00 8.97 5.56
CA LEU A 42 -6.61 9.91 4.62
C LEU A 42 -7.57 10.87 5.33
N ASN A 43 -7.51 12.14 4.98
CA ASN A 43 -8.49 13.12 5.45
C ASN A 43 -9.85 12.97 4.73
N ASN A 44 -10.87 13.68 5.20
CA ASN A 44 -12.22 13.55 4.65
C ASN A 44 -12.33 13.97 3.17
N PHE A 45 -11.54 14.95 2.74
CA PHE A 45 -11.51 15.36 1.33
C PHE A 45 -10.94 14.25 0.46
N GLU A 46 -9.82 13.64 0.86
CA GLU A 46 -9.19 12.51 0.16
C GLU A 46 -10.13 11.30 0.10
N LYS A 47 -10.80 10.96 1.20
CA LYS A 47 -11.78 9.86 1.25
C LYS A 47 -12.95 10.09 0.30
N ASN A 48 -13.53 11.28 0.31
CA ASN A 48 -14.65 11.62 -0.57
C ASN A 48 -14.23 11.64 -2.04
N LYS A 49 -13.06 12.21 -2.35
CA LYS A 49 -12.49 12.21 -3.70
C LYS A 49 -12.23 10.79 -4.21
N PHE A 50 -11.69 9.92 -3.35
CA PHE A 50 -11.46 8.52 -3.70
C PHE A 50 -12.78 7.80 -4.01
N LYS A 51 -13.81 7.93 -3.15
CA LYS A 51 -15.14 7.33 -3.36
C LYS A 51 -15.78 7.79 -4.67
N ASP A 52 -15.75 9.11 -4.93
CA ASP A 52 -16.29 9.69 -6.16
C ASP A 52 -15.61 9.10 -7.40
N LEU A 53 -14.28 9.09 -7.44
CA LEU A 53 -13.54 8.61 -8.59
C LEU A 53 -13.55 7.09 -8.74
N LEU A 54 -13.69 6.35 -7.64
CA LEU A 54 -13.88 4.90 -7.68
C LEU A 54 -15.19 4.53 -8.37
N THR A 55 -16.24 5.35 -8.20
CA THR A 55 -17.54 5.12 -8.84
C THR A 55 -17.61 5.67 -10.27
N ASN A 56 -17.02 6.85 -10.50
CA ASN A 56 -17.29 7.62 -11.73
C ASN A 56 -16.14 7.57 -12.75
N ARG A 57 -14.93 7.15 -12.37
CA ARG A 57 -13.76 7.12 -13.27
C ARG A 57 -13.09 5.75 -13.36
N TYR A 58 -12.87 5.10 -12.24
CA TYR A 58 -12.14 3.82 -12.18
C TYR A 58 -12.72 2.71 -13.09
N PRO A 59 -14.06 2.55 -13.23
CA PRO A 59 -14.64 1.48 -14.05
C PRO A 59 -14.19 1.49 -15.51
N GLU A 60 -13.84 2.65 -16.07
CA GLU A 60 -13.32 2.78 -17.44
C GLU A 60 -11.97 2.04 -17.61
N PHE A 61 -11.19 1.88 -16.53
CA PHE A 61 -9.83 1.37 -16.57
C PHE A 61 -9.67 0.01 -15.87
N ASP A 62 -10.70 -0.52 -15.24
CA ASP A 62 -10.61 -1.75 -14.42
C ASP A 62 -10.05 -2.94 -15.20
N GLU A 63 -10.50 -3.16 -16.44
CA GLU A 63 -10.01 -4.26 -17.27
C GLU A 63 -8.54 -4.05 -17.69
N MET A 64 -8.11 -2.81 -17.92
CA MET A 64 -6.71 -2.49 -18.25
C MET A 64 -5.79 -2.80 -17.05
N PHE A 65 -6.24 -2.54 -15.82
CA PHE A 65 -5.51 -2.91 -14.61
C PHE A 65 -5.46 -4.43 -14.42
N LYS A 66 -6.54 -5.14 -14.75
CA LYS A 66 -6.60 -6.60 -14.68
C LYS A 66 -5.63 -7.25 -15.68
N GLU A 67 -5.60 -6.79 -16.92
CA GLU A 67 -4.62 -7.26 -17.91
C GLU A 67 -3.18 -6.99 -17.47
N ALA A 68 -2.89 -5.78 -16.98
CA ALA A 68 -1.56 -5.42 -16.48
C ALA A 68 -1.16 -6.28 -15.27
N ALA A 69 -2.09 -6.60 -14.39
CA ALA A 69 -1.87 -7.48 -13.23
C ALA A 69 -1.48 -8.89 -13.67
N ILE A 70 -2.21 -9.46 -14.65
CA ILE A 70 -1.89 -10.79 -15.22
C ILE A 70 -0.51 -10.78 -15.88
N GLU A 71 -0.20 -9.76 -16.69
CA GLU A 71 1.08 -9.67 -17.42
C GLU A 71 2.28 -9.53 -16.49
N THR A 72 2.11 -8.83 -15.36
CA THR A 72 3.23 -8.49 -14.45
C THR A 72 3.29 -9.35 -13.19
N ASN A 73 2.26 -10.14 -12.90
CA ASN A 73 2.06 -10.85 -11.65
C ASN A 73 2.09 -9.89 -10.43
N ILE A 74 1.55 -8.69 -10.61
CA ILE A 74 1.34 -7.70 -9.53
C ILE A 74 -0.16 -7.55 -9.31
N GLU A 75 -0.60 -7.53 -8.06
CA GLU A 75 -2.01 -7.47 -7.73
C GLU A 75 -2.71 -6.23 -8.32
N LYS A 76 -3.89 -6.44 -8.93
CA LYS A 76 -4.68 -5.40 -9.59
C LYS A 76 -4.94 -4.19 -8.70
N ASN A 77 -5.39 -4.43 -7.46
CA ASN A 77 -5.73 -3.35 -6.54
C ASN A 77 -4.49 -2.53 -6.13
N LEU A 78 -3.31 -3.16 -6.07
CA LEU A 78 -2.07 -2.45 -5.82
C LEU A 78 -1.69 -1.53 -6.99
N LEU A 79 -1.78 -2.03 -8.24
CA LEU A 79 -1.54 -1.21 -9.44
C LEU A 79 -2.53 -0.04 -9.53
N ALA A 80 -3.80 -0.28 -9.25
CA ALA A 80 -4.83 0.75 -9.21
C ALA A 80 -4.58 1.79 -8.11
N ALA A 81 -4.11 1.38 -6.91
CA ALA A 81 -3.76 2.27 -5.82
C ALA A 81 -2.56 3.16 -6.16
N ILE A 82 -1.52 2.59 -6.77
CA ILE A 82 -0.37 3.35 -7.29
C ILE A 82 -0.87 4.40 -8.30
N SER A 83 -1.68 4.00 -9.27
CA SER A 83 -2.21 4.91 -10.29
C SER A 83 -3.11 6.00 -9.70
N PHE A 84 -3.89 5.68 -8.66
CA PHE A 84 -4.68 6.70 -7.96
C PHE A 84 -3.78 7.74 -7.28
N GLN A 85 -2.76 7.30 -6.58
CA GLN A 85 -1.80 8.20 -5.93
C GLN A 85 -1.02 9.06 -6.94
N GLU A 86 -0.70 8.52 -8.11
CA GLU A 86 0.02 9.22 -9.17
C GLU A 86 -0.83 10.28 -9.89
N SER A 87 -2.07 9.96 -10.23
CA SER A 87 -2.87 10.78 -11.13
C SER A 87 -4.36 10.87 -10.80
N GLN A 88 -4.83 10.18 -9.74
CA GLN A 88 -6.27 9.97 -9.50
C GLN A 88 -6.97 9.34 -10.72
N TRP A 89 -6.27 8.42 -11.39
CA TRP A 89 -6.70 7.76 -12.64
C TRP A 89 -6.99 8.73 -13.80
N ASP A 90 -6.28 9.86 -13.87
CA ASP A 90 -6.39 10.77 -15.04
C ASP A 90 -5.38 10.38 -16.14
N PRO A 91 -5.86 9.90 -17.31
CA PRO A 91 -4.97 9.50 -18.40
C PRO A 91 -4.22 10.69 -19.02
N ARG A 92 -4.68 11.92 -18.77
CA ARG A 92 -4.09 13.15 -19.30
C ARG A 92 -3.16 13.84 -18.31
N ALA A 93 -2.92 13.22 -17.14
CA ALA A 93 -2.06 13.79 -16.11
C ALA A 93 -0.67 14.11 -16.64
N LYS A 94 -0.15 15.27 -16.25
CA LYS A 94 1.18 15.77 -16.60
C LYS A 94 1.78 16.51 -15.42
N SER A 95 3.03 16.23 -15.10
CA SER A 95 3.78 17.01 -14.11
C SER A 95 4.66 18.07 -14.78
N ASN A 96 5.12 19.03 -13.99
CA ASN A 96 6.09 20.04 -14.43
C ASN A 96 7.44 19.42 -14.84
N MET A 97 7.76 18.23 -14.32
CA MET A 97 8.99 17.50 -14.64
C MET A 97 8.85 16.57 -15.88
N GLY A 98 7.71 16.66 -16.60
CA GLY A 98 7.51 15.93 -17.85
C GLY A 98 7.09 14.48 -17.71
N VAL A 99 6.76 13.98 -16.50
CA VAL A 99 6.11 12.67 -16.32
C VAL A 99 4.64 12.74 -16.75
N ARG A 100 4.10 11.64 -17.26
CA ARG A 100 2.78 11.67 -17.94
C ARG A 100 1.97 10.41 -17.70
N GLY A 101 0.64 10.58 -17.75
CA GLY A 101 -0.38 9.54 -17.78
C GLY A 101 -0.68 8.97 -16.41
N MET A 102 -1.50 7.93 -16.39
CA MET A 102 -2.11 7.38 -15.19
C MET A 102 -1.12 6.92 -14.12
N MET A 103 0.00 6.34 -14.52
CA MET A 103 1.06 5.87 -13.62
C MET A 103 2.32 6.76 -13.67
N MET A 104 2.18 8.00 -14.16
CA MET A 104 3.21 9.04 -14.20
C MET A 104 4.57 8.54 -14.73
N VAL A 105 4.54 7.96 -15.93
CA VAL A 105 5.72 7.36 -16.57
C VAL A 105 6.64 8.43 -17.16
N THR A 106 7.94 8.41 -16.80
CA THR A 106 8.97 9.29 -17.38
C THR A 106 9.30 8.86 -18.83
N LEU A 107 10.04 9.70 -19.56
CA LEU A 107 10.55 9.31 -20.90
C LEU A 107 11.52 8.14 -20.82
N GLU A 108 12.39 8.13 -19.82
CA GLU A 108 13.38 7.08 -19.60
C GLU A 108 12.68 5.76 -19.24
N THR A 109 11.72 5.79 -18.31
CA THR A 109 10.92 4.61 -17.97
C THR A 109 10.14 4.10 -19.17
N ALA A 110 9.53 5.00 -19.97
CA ALA A 110 8.80 4.62 -21.19
C ALA A 110 9.69 3.86 -22.19
N ALA A 111 10.90 4.36 -22.41
CA ALA A 111 11.89 3.69 -23.26
C ALA A 111 12.30 2.31 -22.72
N LEU A 112 12.48 2.20 -21.39
CA LEU A 112 12.86 0.94 -20.74
C LEU A 112 11.79 -0.15 -20.87
N VAL A 113 10.50 0.22 -20.80
CA VAL A 113 9.37 -0.75 -20.75
C VAL A 113 8.56 -0.82 -22.05
N GLY A 114 8.97 -0.10 -23.11
CA GLY A 114 8.37 -0.15 -24.44
C GLY A 114 7.05 0.64 -24.57
N VAL A 115 6.92 1.77 -23.84
CA VAL A 115 5.77 2.69 -23.95
C VAL A 115 6.05 3.76 -24.99
N GLU A 116 5.30 3.76 -26.07
CA GLU A 116 5.42 4.76 -27.14
C GLU A 116 4.56 6.00 -26.87
N LYS A 117 3.34 5.80 -26.39
CA LYS A 117 2.33 6.85 -26.17
C LYS A 117 1.98 6.94 -24.68
N ARG A 118 2.74 7.73 -23.91
CA ARG A 118 2.57 7.87 -22.46
C ARG A 118 1.21 8.42 -22.00
N LEU A 119 0.41 9.01 -22.88
CA LEU A 119 -0.97 9.48 -22.61
C LEU A 119 -2.02 8.47 -23.09
N ASN A 120 -1.64 7.35 -23.70
CA ASN A 120 -2.54 6.24 -23.94
C ASN A 120 -2.70 5.47 -22.63
N PRO A 121 -3.92 5.31 -22.08
CA PRO A 121 -4.12 4.74 -20.74
C PRO A 121 -3.63 3.29 -20.65
N GLU A 122 -3.92 2.46 -21.65
CA GLU A 122 -3.51 1.05 -21.68
C GLU A 122 -1.99 0.91 -21.67
N GLN A 123 -1.29 1.61 -22.59
CA GLN A 123 0.18 1.57 -22.64
C GLN A 123 0.81 2.12 -21.35
N ASN A 124 0.21 3.17 -20.76
CA ASN A 124 0.74 3.78 -19.56
C ASN A 124 0.57 2.89 -18.33
N ILE A 125 -0.61 2.26 -18.17
CA ILE A 125 -0.88 1.30 -17.09
C ILE A 125 0.06 0.09 -17.21
N LYS A 126 0.12 -0.55 -18.39
CA LYS A 126 1.02 -1.70 -18.63
C LYS A 126 2.49 -1.32 -18.41
N GLY A 127 2.90 -0.15 -18.88
CA GLY A 127 4.28 0.32 -18.69
C GLY A 127 4.63 0.62 -17.24
N GLY A 128 3.77 1.31 -16.52
CA GLY A 128 3.96 1.57 -15.08
C GLY A 128 3.97 0.28 -14.26
N ALA A 129 3.08 -0.66 -14.57
CA ALA A 129 3.05 -1.98 -13.94
C ALA A 129 4.34 -2.79 -14.19
N LYS A 130 4.84 -2.81 -15.44
CA LYS A 130 6.11 -3.44 -15.79
C LYS A 130 7.28 -2.81 -15.02
N TYR A 131 7.33 -1.49 -14.96
CA TYR A 131 8.38 -0.80 -14.21
C TYR A 131 8.33 -1.14 -12.72
N PHE A 132 7.14 -1.13 -12.11
CA PHE A 132 6.98 -1.54 -10.72
C PHE A 132 7.42 -2.99 -10.49
N ALA A 133 7.03 -3.92 -11.36
CA ALA A 133 7.43 -5.32 -11.29
C ALA A 133 8.96 -5.49 -11.41
N ILE A 134 9.62 -4.72 -12.28
CA ILE A 134 11.08 -4.69 -12.40
C ILE A 134 11.72 -4.23 -11.09
N LEU A 135 11.22 -3.15 -10.49
CA LEU A 135 11.71 -2.65 -9.23
C LEU A 135 11.52 -3.67 -8.11
N PHE A 136 10.33 -4.26 -7.99
CA PHE A 136 10.01 -5.25 -6.96
C PHE A 136 10.89 -6.50 -7.07
N LYS A 137 11.06 -7.04 -8.28
CA LYS A 137 11.94 -8.19 -8.55
C LYS A 137 13.41 -7.90 -8.25
N LYS A 138 13.87 -6.68 -8.55
CA LYS A 138 15.26 -6.27 -8.34
C LYS A 138 15.55 -5.82 -6.91
N ASN A 139 14.51 -5.54 -6.12
CA ASN A 139 14.70 -5.09 -4.74
C ASN A 139 15.37 -6.18 -3.90
N LYS A 140 16.44 -5.80 -3.21
CA LYS A 140 17.19 -6.66 -2.28
C LYS A 140 17.19 -6.10 -0.85
N ILE A 141 16.36 -5.09 -0.60
CA ILE A 141 16.26 -4.38 0.67
C ILE A 141 15.01 -4.87 1.40
N GLY A 142 15.12 -5.08 2.70
CA GLY A 142 14.00 -5.44 3.58
C GLY A 142 14.05 -6.89 4.05
N PRO A 143 13.85 -7.11 5.37
CA PRO A 143 13.81 -8.43 5.97
C PRO A 143 12.49 -9.18 5.73
N THR A 144 11.41 -8.46 5.40
CA THR A 144 10.08 -9.03 5.17
C THR A 144 9.53 -8.62 3.81
N GLU A 145 8.53 -9.36 3.31
CA GLU A 145 7.82 -9.02 2.07
C GLU A 145 7.12 -7.65 2.18
N SER A 146 6.56 -7.33 3.35
CA SER A 146 5.94 -6.03 3.62
C SER A 146 6.96 -4.89 3.56
N ASP A 147 8.18 -5.09 4.10
CA ASP A 147 9.27 -4.12 3.96
C ASP A 147 9.66 -3.97 2.49
N ALA A 148 9.86 -5.08 1.78
CA ALA A 148 10.23 -5.08 0.37
C ALA A 148 9.19 -4.34 -0.49
N LEU A 149 7.90 -4.51 -0.23
CA LEU A 149 6.82 -3.80 -0.91
C LEU A 149 6.88 -2.29 -0.64
N SER A 150 6.95 -1.88 0.62
CA SER A 150 7.00 -0.46 1.02
C SER A 150 8.24 0.24 0.43
N ILE A 151 9.39 -0.44 0.46
CA ILE A 151 10.66 0.04 -0.10
C ILE A 151 10.58 0.15 -1.62
N THR A 152 9.89 -0.77 -2.28
CA THR A 152 9.66 -0.69 -3.74
C THR A 152 8.74 0.47 -4.11
N LEU A 153 7.69 0.72 -3.34
CA LEU A 153 6.83 1.90 -3.51
C LEU A 153 7.62 3.20 -3.36
N ALA A 154 8.45 3.29 -2.31
CA ALA A 154 9.35 4.44 -2.13
C ALA A 154 10.34 4.58 -3.30
N SER A 155 10.85 3.46 -3.84
CA SER A 155 11.74 3.43 -5.00
C SER A 155 11.05 3.86 -6.29
N TYR A 156 9.77 3.55 -6.44
CA TYR A 156 8.97 4.03 -7.57
C TYR A 156 8.84 5.56 -7.56
N ASN A 157 8.62 6.15 -6.39
CA ASN A 157 8.45 7.61 -6.23
C ASN A 157 9.77 8.39 -6.21
N LEU A 158 10.71 7.99 -5.35
CA LEU A 158 11.96 8.74 -5.12
C LEU A 158 13.13 8.28 -6.00
N GLY A 159 12.97 7.15 -6.67
CA GLY A 159 14.00 6.50 -7.48
C GLY A 159 14.77 5.41 -6.70
N PRO A 160 15.06 4.26 -7.35
CA PRO A 160 15.68 3.11 -6.68
C PRO A 160 17.09 3.39 -6.17
N THR A 161 17.88 4.20 -6.87
CA THR A 161 19.25 4.56 -6.45
C THR A 161 19.24 5.35 -5.15
N ASN A 162 18.31 6.30 -5.00
CA ASN A 162 18.20 7.11 -3.79
C ASN A 162 17.84 6.23 -2.58
N ILE A 163 16.84 5.36 -2.73
CA ILE A 163 16.43 4.45 -1.65
C ILE A 163 17.54 3.46 -1.29
N PHE A 164 18.25 2.92 -2.29
CA PHE A 164 19.40 2.04 -2.04
C PHE A 164 20.50 2.76 -1.26
N ASN A 165 20.83 4.00 -1.62
CA ASN A 165 21.82 4.80 -0.92
C ASN A 165 21.42 5.10 0.53
N VAL A 166 20.12 5.38 0.77
CA VAL A 166 19.58 5.53 2.13
C VAL A 166 19.76 4.25 2.93
N ALA A 167 19.41 3.10 2.36
CA ALA A 167 19.57 1.80 3.03
C ALA A 167 21.03 1.50 3.39
N LYS A 168 21.96 1.76 2.45
CA LYS A 168 23.41 1.60 2.67
C LYS A 168 23.95 2.48 3.81
N LYS A 169 23.44 3.69 3.97
CA LYS A 169 23.80 4.58 5.10
C LYS A 169 23.29 4.06 6.46
N ILE A 170 22.32 3.14 6.47
CA ILE A 170 21.78 2.53 7.69
C ILE A 170 22.56 1.25 8.01
N ASN A 171 22.72 0.35 7.03
CA ASN A 171 23.42 -0.92 7.19
C ASN A 171 24.02 -1.36 5.84
N GLU A 172 25.28 -1.81 5.86
CA GLU A 172 25.95 -2.37 4.69
C GLU A 172 25.23 -3.60 4.13
N ASP A 173 24.68 -4.46 4.99
CA ASP A 173 23.77 -5.53 4.58
C ASP A 173 22.33 -5.00 4.50
N VAL A 174 22.00 -4.47 3.34
CA VAL A 174 20.70 -3.83 3.08
C VAL A 174 19.50 -4.78 3.25
N LYS A 175 19.70 -6.10 3.23
CA LYS A 175 18.63 -7.08 3.45
C LYS A 175 18.01 -6.96 4.83
N ASN A 176 18.78 -6.49 5.81
CA ASN A 176 18.34 -6.30 7.19
C ASN A 176 17.76 -4.92 7.48
N VAL A 177 17.63 -4.05 6.46
CA VAL A 177 17.11 -2.69 6.64
C VAL A 177 15.61 -2.67 6.41
N SER A 178 14.84 -2.44 7.48
CA SER A 178 13.37 -2.36 7.41
C SER A 178 12.88 -1.03 6.83
N TRP A 179 11.63 -1.01 6.35
CA TRP A 179 10.97 0.24 5.92
C TRP A 179 10.93 1.28 7.04
N SER A 180 10.69 0.88 8.28
CA SER A 180 10.67 1.78 9.44
C SER A 180 12.01 2.50 9.62
N GLN A 181 13.14 1.82 9.43
CA GLN A 181 14.47 2.43 9.50
C GLN A 181 14.71 3.40 8.34
N ILE A 182 14.32 3.03 7.11
CA ILE A 182 14.40 3.94 5.94
C ILE A 182 13.55 5.17 6.17
N LYS A 183 12.30 5.02 6.63
CA LYS A 183 11.38 6.11 6.96
C LYS A 183 12.01 7.09 7.94
N SER A 184 12.58 6.60 9.06
CA SER A 184 13.27 7.42 10.05
C SER A 184 14.48 8.15 9.48
N LYS A 185 15.25 7.49 8.60
CA LYS A 185 16.42 8.09 7.96
C LYS A 185 16.04 9.17 6.95
N LEU A 186 15.00 8.95 6.13
CA LEU A 186 14.50 9.93 5.14
C LEU A 186 14.08 11.24 5.78
N ILE A 187 13.47 11.21 6.98
CA ILE A 187 13.06 12.41 7.71
C ILE A 187 14.26 13.27 8.10
N THR A 188 15.40 12.66 8.39
CA THR A 188 16.60 13.36 8.90
C THR A 188 17.60 13.78 7.81
N MET A 189 17.46 13.25 6.58
CA MET A 189 18.39 13.53 5.48
C MET A 189 18.12 14.88 4.82
N LYS A 190 19.21 15.59 4.46
CA LYS A 190 19.17 16.81 3.67
C LYS A 190 19.26 16.49 2.17
N GLY A 191 18.87 17.44 1.27
CA GLY A 191 18.78 17.22 -0.18
C GLY A 191 20.05 16.80 -0.88
N GLU A 192 21.13 17.39 -0.48
CA GLU A 192 22.44 17.04 -1.02
C GLU A 192 22.77 15.55 -0.81
N GLU A 193 22.27 14.95 0.28
CA GLU A 193 22.48 13.53 0.58
C GLU A 193 21.58 12.61 -0.24
N LEU A 194 20.51 13.14 -0.85
CA LEU A 194 19.60 12.42 -1.74
C LEU A 194 19.92 12.64 -3.23
N ASN A 195 21.05 13.32 -3.55
CA ASN A 195 21.41 13.74 -4.91
C ASN A 195 20.29 14.55 -5.61
N LEU A 196 19.55 15.35 -4.84
CA LEU A 196 18.48 16.19 -5.33
C LEU A 196 18.98 17.63 -5.43
N THR A 197 18.73 18.26 -6.58
CA THR A 197 19.13 19.64 -6.86
C THR A 197 18.27 20.69 -6.14
N ASP A 198 17.21 20.24 -5.48
CA ASP A 198 16.22 21.12 -4.85
C ASP A 198 16.56 21.39 -3.38
N LYS A 199 16.46 22.65 -2.98
CA LYS A 199 16.72 23.09 -1.60
C LYS A 199 15.74 22.50 -0.56
N ASP A 200 14.64 21.91 -1.03
CA ASP A 200 13.55 21.33 -0.23
C ASP A 200 13.68 19.81 -0.01
N SER A 201 14.83 19.35 0.40
CA SER A 201 15.10 17.93 0.58
C SER A 201 14.26 17.24 1.67
N TYR A 202 13.96 17.95 2.74
CA TYR A 202 13.01 17.49 3.76
C TYR A 202 11.65 17.18 3.13
N SER A 203 11.22 18.04 2.21
CA SER A 203 10.01 17.87 1.42
C SER A 203 10.02 16.56 0.60
N ARG A 204 11.12 16.17 -0.04
CA ARG A 204 11.20 14.99 -0.90
C ARG A 204 11.21 13.67 -0.13
N GLY A 205 11.95 13.60 0.97
CA GLY A 205 11.93 12.42 1.86
C GLY A 205 10.54 12.21 2.46
N GLN A 206 9.90 13.29 2.94
CA GLN A 206 8.54 13.24 3.47
C GLN A 206 7.52 12.88 2.39
N GLN A 207 7.65 13.40 1.16
CA GLN A 207 6.79 13.05 0.04
C GLN A 207 6.85 11.55 -0.28
N ALA A 208 8.03 10.93 -0.23
CA ALA A 208 8.16 9.49 -0.45
C ALA A 208 7.50 8.68 0.67
N ILE A 209 7.57 9.14 1.91
CA ILE A 209 6.89 8.51 3.05
C ILE A 209 5.38 8.61 2.88
N ASP A 210 4.87 9.81 2.63
CA ASP A 210 3.44 10.05 2.41
C ASP A 210 2.90 9.27 1.21
N TYR A 211 3.71 9.13 0.16
CA TYR A 211 3.38 8.30 -1.00
C TYR A 211 3.13 6.85 -0.61
N VAL A 212 4.05 6.24 0.14
CA VAL A 212 3.92 4.84 0.58
C VAL A 212 2.69 4.67 1.48
N ASP A 213 2.50 5.56 2.45
CA ASP A 213 1.39 5.49 3.40
C ASP A 213 0.04 5.64 2.64
N ARG A 214 -0.10 6.58 1.69
CA ARG A 214 -1.32 6.76 0.88
C ARG A 214 -1.59 5.60 -0.08
N VAL A 215 -0.57 5.10 -0.78
CA VAL A 215 -0.75 3.91 -1.64
C VAL A 215 -1.22 2.72 -0.82
N SER A 216 -0.66 2.51 0.38
CA SER A 216 -1.10 1.46 1.29
C SER A 216 -2.57 1.62 1.71
N ASP A 217 -3.00 2.85 2.00
CA ASP A 217 -4.40 3.13 2.37
C ASP A 217 -5.35 2.91 1.19
N TYR A 218 -5.04 3.43 -0.01
CA TYR A 218 -5.86 3.20 -1.20
C TYR A 218 -5.92 1.72 -1.60
N TYR A 219 -4.82 0.99 -1.47
CA TYR A 219 -4.80 -0.45 -1.72
C TYR A 219 -5.74 -1.21 -0.78
N LYS A 220 -5.71 -0.92 0.53
CA LYS A 220 -6.63 -1.53 1.52
C LYS A 220 -8.08 -1.16 1.22
N LEU A 221 -8.35 0.10 0.85
CA LEU A 221 -9.70 0.55 0.49
C LEU A 221 -10.22 -0.15 -0.76
N LEU A 222 -9.41 -0.26 -1.83
CA LEU A 222 -9.78 -1.01 -3.04
C LEU A 222 -10.09 -2.47 -2.73
N SER A 223 -9.26 -3.11 -1.90
CA SER A 223 -9.46 -4.51 -1.49
C SER A 223 -10.72 -4.69 -0.64
N ALA A 224 -11.02 -3.72 0.25
CA ALA A 224 -12.26 -3.74 1.03
C ALA A 224 -13.51 -3.52 0.15
N HIS A 225 -13.45 -2.62 -0.84
CA HIS A 225 -14.52 -2.45 -1.82
C HIS A 225 -14.74 -3.70 -2.67
N ALA A 226 -13.67 -4.40 -3.07
CA ALA A 226 -13.78 -5.65 -3.81
C ALA A 226 -14.46 -6.77 -3.00
N CYS A 227 -14.40 -6.75 -1.66
CA CYS A 227 -15.12 -7.69 -0.81
C CYS A 227 -16.65 -7.52 -0.92
N ILE A 228 -17.14 -6.29 -1.15
CA ILE A 228 -18.58 -5.98 -1.26
C ILE A 228 -19.10 -6.20 -2.69
N ALA A 229 -18.23 -6.11 -3.70
CA ALA A 229 -18.61 -6.29 -5.10
C ALA A 229 -19.27 -7.65 -5.34
N PRO A 230 -20.30 -7.75 -6.20
CA PRO A 230 -20.88 -9.04 -6.56
C PRO A 230 -19.80 -10.01 -7.04
N LYS A 231 -19.87 -11.27 -6.60
CA LYS A 231 -18.89 -12.32 -6.94
C LYS A 231 -18.72 -12.55 -8.44
N ASP A 232 -19.71 -12.16 -9.24
CA ASP A 232 -19.69 -12.24 -10.71
C ASP A 232 -18.66 -11.28 -11.36
N GLN A 233 -18.19 -10.27 -10.60
CA GLN A 233 -17.10 -9.37 -11.02
C GLN A 233 -15.74 -9.78 -10.45
N LEU A 234 -15.71 -10.71 -9.50
CA LEU A 234 -14.51 -11.31 -8.96
C LEU A 234 -14.11 -12.51 -9.82
N THR A 235 -13.67 -12.28 -11.05
CA THR A 235 -13.01 -13.34 -11.81
C THR A 235 -11.62 -13.54 -11.21
N PHE A 236 -11.56 -14.57 -10.47
CA PHE A 236 -10.54 -15.38 -9.85
C PHE A 236 -9.15 -15.37 -10.46
N PHE A 237 -8.20 -15.21 -9.57
CA PHE A 237 -7.01 -16.05 -9.60
C PHE A 237 -6.71 -16.56 -8.18
#